data_e76d39fe37365507190154d4863ad948
#
_entry.id   e76d39fe37365507190154d4863ad948
#
_cell.length_a   1.000
_cell.length_b   1.000
_cell.length_c   1.000
_cell.angle_alpha   90.00
_cell.angle_beta   90.00
_cell.angle_gamma   90.00
#
_symmetry.space_group_name_H-M   'P 1'
#
loop_
_entity.id
_entity.type
_entity.pdbx_description
1 polymer ?
#
loop_
_entity_poly.entity_id
_entity_poly.type
_entity_poly.pdbx_seq_one_letter_code
_entity_poly.pdbx_strand_id
1 'polypeptide(L)'
;MRYLMAIMLAISFLMLSASAGDYVLHIFGNANLDGNIDEQDLAYLQGIIDGKEKQTELADADNNGKIDKSDIDQVERIINGTQTNITLIDSDNKTVTVKQPLERLVIYTHQCAEILQLLGVQDKVVGVRDTFAQQPNRFPEMSQDQNIGNGGEPD
;
A
#
# COMPACT_ATOMS: atom_id res chain seq x y z
N MET A 1 -2.48 8.18 -51.72
CA MET A 1 -1.92 7.17 -50.84
C MET A 1 -0.92 7.73 -49.78
N ARG A 2 0.03 8.60 -50.15
CA ARG A 2 1.04 9.16 -49.20
C ARG A 2 0.43 9.98 -48.06
N TYR A 3 -0.65 10.71 -48.26
CA TYR A 3 -1.34 11.50 -47.22
C TYR A 3 -2.21 10.67 -46.29
N LEU A 4 -2.75 9.54 -46.76
CA LEU A 4 -3.53 8.62 -45.91
C LEU A 4 -2.66 7.92 -44.88
N MET A 5 -1.43 7.54 -45.26
CA MET A 5 -0.46 6.97 -44.31
C MET A 5 0.02 7.97 -43.23
N ALA A 6 0.20 9.25 -43.64
CA ALA A 6 0.59 10.30 -42.71
C ALA A 6 -0.53 10.60 -41.66
N ILE A 7 -1.80 10.57 -42.13
CA ILE A 7 -2.96 10.76 -41.22
C ILE A 7 -3.14 9.56 -40.29
N MET A 8 -2.94 8.33 -40.76
CA MET A 8 -2.97 7.15 -39.87
C MET A 8 -1.83 7.16 -38.86
N LEU A 9 -0.64 7.60 -39.20
CA LEU A 9 0.48 7.74 -38.28
C LEU A 9 0.24 8.84 -37.22
N ALA A 10 -0.39 9.95 -37.60
CA ALA A 10 -0.76 11.03 -36.68
C ALA A 10 -1.87 10.61 -35.70
N ILE A 11 -2.84 9.81 -36.15
CA ILE A 11 -3.92 9.29 -35.29
C ILE A 11 -3.39 8.25 -34.30
N SER A 12 -2.40 7.43 -34.65
CA SER A 12 -1.78 6.47 -33.72
C SER A 12 -0.96 7.14 -32.63
N PHE A 13 -0.44 8.35 -32.84
CA PHE A 13 0.30 9.12 -31.85
C PHE A 13 -0.61 9.88 -30.86
N LEU A 14 -1.89 10.10 -31.23
CA LEU A 14 -2.85 10.80 -30.34
C LEU A 14 -3.54 9.86 -29.32
N MET A 15 -3.33 8.54 -29.40
CA MET A 15 -4.00 7.57 -28.53
C MET A 15 -3.17 7.14 -27.32
N LEU A 16 -2.02 7.79 -27.04
CA LEU A 16 -1.13 7.39 -25.95
C LEU A 16 -1.15 8.33 -24.73
N SER A 17 -2.29 8.92 -24.43
CA SER A 17 -2.47 9.56 -23.12
C SER A 17 -3.69 8.95 -22.45
N ALA A 18 -3.67 7.64 -22.21
CA ALA A 18 -4.40 7.11 -21.07
C ALA A 18 -3.63 7.60 -19.85
N SER A 19 -4.00 8.75 -19.33
CA SER A 19 -3.69 9.14 -17.97
C SER A 19 -4.35 8.06 -17.11
N ALA A 20 -3.59 7.07 -16.66
CA ALA A 20 -3.95 6.36 -15.44
C ALA A 20 -4.14 7.48 -14.42
N GLY A 21 -5.34 7.61 -13.86
CA GLY A 21 -5.58 8.64 -12.85
C GLY A 21 -4.46 8.54 -11.81
N ASP A 22 -3.88 9.67 -11.45
CA ASP A 22 -2.82 9.74 -10.46
C ASP A 22 -3.36 9.12 -9.16
N TYR A 23 -3.00 7.86 -8.91
CA TYR A 23 -3.36 7.19 -7.67
C TYR A 23 -2.40 7.70 -6.60
N VAL A 24 -2.95 8.35 -5.57
CA VAL A 24 -2.19 8.76 -4.39
C VAL A 24 -2.26 7.66 -3.35
N LEU A 25 -1.11 7.18 -2.91
CA LEU A 25 -1.01 6.26 -1.79
C LEU A 25 -1.18 7.04 -0.48
N HIS A 26 -2.33 6.89 0.19
CA HIS A 26 -2.66 7.62 1.42
C HIS A 26 -1.96 7.05 2.66
N ILE A 27 -0.65 7.00 2.62
CA ILE A 27 0.22 6.60 3.74
C ILE A 27 1.11 7.80 4.08
N PHE A 28 1.23 8.12 5.36
CA PHE A 28 2.13 9.14 5.86
C PHE A 28 3.58 8.75 5.54
N GLY A 29 4.33 9.67 4.97
CA GLY A 29 5.64 9.44 4.35
C GLY A 29 5.61 9.49 2.83
N ASN A 30 4.42 9.41 2.17
CA ASN A 30 4.25 9.72 0.76
C ASN A 30 4.26 11.25 0.58
N ALA A 31 5.44 11.84 0.66
CA ALA A 31 5.60 13.28 0.73
C ALA A 31 5.34 13.99 -0.61
N ASN A 32 5.60 13.31 -1.73
CA ASN A 32 5.37 13.83 -3.08
C ASN A 32 3.94 13.58 -3.60
N LEU A 33 3.11 12.85 -2.83
CA LEU A 33 1.72 12.50 -3.16
C LEU A 33 1.56 11.65 -4.42
N ASP A 34 2.47 10.74 -4.69
CA ASP A 34 2.35 9.77 -5.79
C ASP A 34 1.84 8.39 -5.33
N GLY A 35 2.03 7.35 -6.13
CA GLY A 35 1.55 5.98 -5.86
C GLY A 35 2.49 5.12 -5.03
N ASN A 36 3.66 5.64 -4.59
CA ASN A 36 4.71 4.86 -3.93
C ASN A 36 5.20 5.54 -2.65
N ILE A 37 6.03 4.86 -1.89
CA ILE A 37 6.93 5.45 -0.90
C ILE A 37 8.34 4.97 -1.26
N ASP A 38 9.18 5.88 -1.74
CA ASP A 38 10.52 5.57 -2.22
C ASP A 38 11.52 6.73 -1.98
N GLU A 39 12.68 6.69 -2.61
CA GLU A 39 13.73 7.69 -2.46
C GLU A 39 13.32 9.08 -2.96
N GLN A 40 12.27 9.21 -3.78
CA GLN A 40 11.75 10.49 -4.22
C GLN A 40 11.06 11.22 -3.08
N ASP A 41 10.41 10.50 -2.16
CA ASP A 41 9.82 11.07 -0.95
C ASP A 41 10.90 11.61 -0.01
N LEU A 42 12.01 10.90 0.13
CA LEU A 42 13.16 11.40 0.92
C LEU A 42 13.69 12.71 0.36
N ALA A 43 13.84 12.79 -0.97
CA ALA A 43 14.30 14.02 -1.64
C ALA A 43 13.27 15.16 -1.47
N TYR A 44 11.98 14.84 -1.56
CA TYR A 44 10.91 15.81 -1.37
C TYR A 44 10.85 16.34 0.07
N LEU A 45 10.95 15.45 1.08
CA LEU A 45 11.03 15.81 2.50
C LEU A 45 12.22 16.71 2.79
N GLN A 46 13.40 16.39 2.24
CA GLN A 46 14.56 17.25 2.36
C GLN A 46 14.30 18.61 1.73
N GLY A 47 13.60 18.65 0.60
CA GLY A 47 13.18 19.90 -0.05
C GLY A 47 12.23 20.74 0.82
N ILE A 48 11.30 20.12 1.54
CA ILE A 48 10.42 20.80 2.49
C ILE A 48 11.24 21.39 3.65
N ILE A 49 12.15 20.62 4.24
CA ILE A 49 13.01 21.04 5.36
C ILE A 49 13.90 22.20 4.94
N ASP A 50 14.42 22.17 3.73
CA ASP A 50 15.25 23.25 3.14
C ASP A 50 14.43 24.49 2.71
N GLY A 51 13.09 24.43 2.77
CA GLY A 51 12.20 25.51 2.31
C GLY A 51 12.12 25.66 0.79
N LYS A 52 12.48 24.62 0.03
CA LYS A 52 12.44 24.59 -1.44
C LYS A 52 11.14 24.00 -1.98
N GLU A 53 10.54 23.08 -1.22
CA GLU A 53 9.30 22.41 -1.56
C GLU A 53 8.17 22.79 -0.59
N LYS A 54 6.92 22.62 -1.03
CA LYS A 54 5.74 22.88 -0.20
C LYS A 54 5.45 21.66 0.69
N GLN A 55 4.99 21.94 1.91
CA GLN A 55 4.47 20.91 2.79
C GLN A 55 3.24 20.26 2.17
N THR A 56 3.15 18.94 2.26
CA THR A 56 2.00 18.14 1.85
C THR A 56 1.36 17.49 3.07
N GLU A 57 0.12 17.00 2.93
CA GLU A 57 -0.64 16.40 4.02
C GLU A 57 -0.07 15.07 4.53
N LEU A 58 0.73 14.37 3.70
CA LEU A 58 1.34 13.07 4.04
C LEU A 58 2.83 13.18 4.37
N ALA A 59 3.42 14.37 4.37
CA ALA A 59 4.85 14.58 4.60
C ALA A 59 5.29 14.36 6.07
N ASP A 60 4.37 14.49 7.05
CA ASP A 60 4.65 14.22 8.46
C ASP A 60 4.60 12.68 8.68
N ALA A 61 5.68 12.00 8.33
CA ALA A 61 5.73 10.53 8.23
C ALA A 61 5.57 9.80 9.57
N ASP A 62 6.02 10.38 10.66
CA ASP A 62 5.86 9.85 12.02
C ASP A 62 4.60 10.37 12.73
N ASN A 63 3.85 11.27 12.07
CA ASN A 63 2.62 11.88 12.53
C ASN A 63 2.74 12.57 13.90
N ASN A 64 3.84 13.29 14.10
CA ASN A 64 4.11 14.02 15.33
C ASN A 64 3.70 15.53 15.28
N GLY A 65 3.24 16.00 14.13
CA GLY A 65 2.79 17.37 13.87
C GLY A 65 3.90 18.31 13.39
N LYS A 66 5.08 17.77 13.02
CA LYS A 66 6.21 18.54 12.48
C LYS A 66 6.79 17.78 11.30
N ILE A 67 7.37 18.52 10.36
CA ILE A 67 8.16 17.92 9.28
C ILE A 67 9.62 18.26 9.52
N ASP A 68 10.39 17.24 9.91
CA ASP A 68 11.81 17.38 10.23
C ASP A 68 12.60 16.10 9.88
N LYS A 69 13.83 15.98 10.38
CA LYS A 69 14.66 14.81 10.10
C LYS A 69 14.04 13.48 10.58
N SER A 70 13.15 13.49 11.57
CA SER A 70 12.51 12.25 12.05
C SER A 70 11.61 11.62 10.99
N ASP A 71 11.02 12.45 10.09
CA ASP A 71 10.21 11.97 8.99
C ASP A 71 11.04 11.29 7.91
N ILE A 72 12.22 11.85 7.62
CA ILE A 72 13.20 11.20 6.73
C ILE A 72 13.61 9.84 7.30
N ASP A 73 13.98 9.78 8.58
CA ASP A 73 14.36 8.53 9.26
C ASP A 73 13.19 7.53 9.28
N GLN A 74 11.94 7.99 9.36
CA GLN A 74 10.74 7.16 9.29
C GLN A 74 10.51 6.59 7.89
N VAL A 75 10.61 7.42 6.84
CA VAL A 75 10.49 6.98 5.44
C VAL A 75 11.61 5.99 5.09
N GLU A 76 12.84 6.22 5.52
CA GLU A 76 13.95 5.28 5.34
C GLU A 76 13.64 3.90 5.97
N ARG A 77 13.03 3.86 7.15
CA ARG A 77 12.59 2.59 7.79
C ARG A 77 11.51 1.90 6.97
N ILE A 78 10.56 2.65 6.42
CA ILE A 78 9.49 2.10 5.58
C ILE A 78 10.10 1.47 4.33
N ILE A 79 10.95 2.17 3.60
CA ILE A 79 11.62 1.71 2.37
C ILE A 79 12.45 0.45 2.65
N ASN A 80 13.20 0.44 3.74
CA ASN A 80 14.07 -0.69 4.12
C ASN A 80 13.30 -1.86 4.77
N GLY A 81 11.99 -1.76 4.96
CA GLY A 81 11.17 -2.80 5.60
C GLY A 81 11.55 -3.07 7.06
N THR A 82 12.20 -2.11 7.74
CA THR A 82 12.57 -2.26 9.15
C THR A 82 11.36 -2.05 10.05
N GLN A 83 11.41 -2.62 11.27
CA GLN A 83 10.29 -2.52 12.19
C GLN A 83 9.97 -1.06 12.53
N THR A 84 8.77 -0.63 12.16
CA THR A 84 8.27 0.71 12.43
C THR A 84 6.74 0.74 12.45
N ASN A 85 6.16 1.85 12.83
CA ASN A 85 4.72 2.09 12.68
C ASN A 85 4.48 2.82 11.36
N ILE A 86 3.49 2.35 10.59
CA ILE A 86 3.00 3.05 9.40
C ILE A 86 1.65 3.66 9.76
N THR A 87 1.49 4.94 9.49
CA THR A 87 0.22 5.66 9.63
C THR A 87 -0.40 5.84 8.24
N LEU A 88 -1.68 5.55 8.12
CA LEU A 88 -2.42 5.65 6.86
C LEU A 88 -3.81 6.26 7.09
N ILE A 89 -4.42 6.74 6.02
CA ILE A 89 -5.81 7.21 6.00
C ILE A 89 -6.66 6.11 5.38
N ASP A 90 -7.66 5.63 6.12
CA ASP A 90 -8.56 4.57 5.67
C ASP A 90 -9.71 5.09 4.78
N SER A 91 -10.56 4.19 4.29
CA SER A 91 -11.71 4.53 3.43
C SER A 91 -12.78 5.40 4.11
N ASP A 92 -12.79 5.46 5.43
CA ASP A 92 -13.67 6.33 6.23
C ASP A 92 -13.01 7.68 6.54
N ASN A 93 -11.85 7.96 5.93
CA ASN A 93 -11.02 9.13 6.17
C ASN A 93 -10.53 9.26 7.62
N LYS A 94 -10.27 8.11 8.26
CA LYS A 94 -9.71 8.03 9.60
C LYS A 94 -8.24 7.67 9.54
N THR A 95 -7.46 8.27 10.40
CA THR A 95 -6.05 7.92 10.58
C THR A 95 -5.94 6.63 11.36
N VAL A 96 -5.24 5.64 10.79
CA VAL A 96 -4.98 4.33 11.38
C VAL A 96 -3.48 4.07 11.40
N THR A 97 -2.96 3.57 12.51
CA THR A 97 -1.55 3.21 12.64
C THR A 97 -1.40 1.70 12.77
N VAL A 98 -0.56 1.11 11.93
CA VAL A 98 -0.24 -0.32 11.92
C VAL A 98 1.26 -0.54 12.06
N LYS A 99 1.63 -1.63 12.73
CA LYS A 99 3.04 -1.98 12.91
C LYS A 99 3.54 -2.75 11.68
N GLN A 100 4.67 -2.33 11.09
CA GLN A 100 5.38 -3.03 10.02
C GLN A 100 6.63 -3.73 10.58
N PRO A 101 7.01 -4.92 10.05
CA PRO A 101 6.22 -5.78 9.18
C PRO A 101 5.01 -6.38 9.89
N LEU A 102 3.95 -6.67 9.13
CA LEU A 102 2.79 -7.38 9.66
C LEU A 102 3.18 -8.83 9.98
N GLU A 103 2.96 -9.27 11.21
CA GLU A 103 3.31 -10.62 11.67
C GLU A 103 2.10 -11.50 11.95
N ARG A 104 0.91 -10.88 12.08
CA ARG A 104 -0.33 -11.60 12.38
C ARG A 104 -1.46 -11.06 11.51
N LEU A 105 -2.01 -11.92 10.68
CA LEU A 105 -3.07 -11.59 9.73
C LEU A 105 -4.32 -12.42 10.03
N VAL A 106 -5.47 -11.78 9.95
CA VAL A 106 -6.77 -12.45 9.95
C VAL A 106 -7.41 -12.25 8.58
N ILE A 107 -7.88 -13.31 7.96
CA ILE A 107 -8.43 -13.25 6.61
C ILE A 107 -9.85 -13.82 6.54
N TYR A 108 -10.67 -13.14 5.74
CA TYR A 108 -12.07 -13.50 5.54
C TYR A 108 -12.37 -14.11 4.18
N THR A 109 -11.54 -13.82 3.17
CA THR A 109 -11.82 -14.22 1.78
C THR A 109 -10.75 -15.13 1.21
N HIS A 110 -11.15 -16.08 0.37
CA HIS A 110 -10.23 -16.98 -0.30
C HIS A 110 -9.28 -16.23 -1.27
N GLN A 111 -9.72 -15.11 -1.85
CA GLN A 111 -8.89 -14.28 -2.72
C GLN A 111 -7.70 -13.68 -1.96
N CYS A 112 -7.92 -13.18 -0.74
CA CYS A 112 -6.80 -12.72 0.11
C CYS A 112 -5.82 -13.87 0.41
N ALA A 113 -6.33 -15.07 0.70
CA ALA A 113 -5.48 -16.24 0.93
C ALA A 113 -4.61 -16.58 -0.27
N GLU A 114 -5.16 -16.56 -1.48
CA GLU A 114 -4.40 -16.80 -2.71
C GLU A 114 -3.30 -15.76 -2.92
N ILE A 115 -3.58 -14.49 -2.66
CA ILE A 115 -2.58 -13.42 -2.74
C ILE A 115 -1.46 -13.66 -1.71
N LEU A 116 -1.80 -13.99 -0.46
CA LEU A 116 -0.80 -14.26 0.58
C LEU A 116 0.07 -15.48 0.26
N GLN A 117 -0.52 -16.53 -0.33
CA GLN A 117 0.24 -17.68 -0.83
C GLN A 117 1.19 -17.30 -1.96
N LEU A 118 0.74 -16.47 -2.92
CA LEU A 118 1.60 -15.96 -4.00
C LEU A 118 2.75 -15.11 -3.49
N LEU A 119 2.52 -14.34 -2.42
CA LEU A 119 3.54 -13.54 -1.76
C LEU A 119 4.45 -14.35 -0.82
N GLY A 120 4.12 -15.62 -0.53
CA GLY A 120 4.87 -16.49 0.36
C GLY A 120 4.82 -16.06 1.84
N VAL A 121 3.72 -15.44 2.27
CA VAL A 121 3.52 -14.93 3.64
C VAL A 121 2.30 -15.54 4.34
N GLN A 122 1.85 -16.70 3.89
CA GLN A 122 0.73 -17.43 4.46
C GLN A 122 0.96 -17.88 5.91
N ASP A 123 2.21 -18.06 6.31
CA ASP A 123 2.64 -18.38 7.68
C ASP A 123 2.29 -17.31 8.71
N LYS A 124 1.96 -16.10 8.24
CA LYS A 124 1.52 -14.98 9.09
C LYS A 124 0.03 -14.96 9.36
N VAL A 125 -0.74 -15.84 8.73
CA VAL A 125 -2.17 -15.98 8.98
C VAL A 125 -2.36 -16.70 10.32
N VAL A 126 -3.14 -16.10 11.20
CA VAL A 126 -3.43 -16.63 12.54
C VAL A 126 -4.92 -16.83 12.78
N GLY A 127 -5.75 -16.41 11.85
CA GLY A 127 -7.20 -16.58 11.93
C GLY A 127 -7.85 -16.54 10.56
N VAL A 128 -8.80 -17.44 10.35
CA VAL A 128 -9.51 -17.59 9.10
C VAL A 128 -11.02 -17.79 9.35
N ARG A 129 -11.79 -17.44 8.35
CA ARG A 129 -13.21 -17.70 8.33
C ARG A 129 -13.51 -19.22 8.30
N ASP A 130 -14.64 -19.63 8.84
CA ASP A 130 -15.13 -21.02 8.92
C ASP A 130 -15.07 -21.82 7.60
N THR A 131 -15.24 -21.14 6.46
CA THR A 131 -15.23 -21.77 5.13
C THR A 131 -13.85 -22.32 4.71
N PHE A 132 -12.78 -21.89 5.37
CA PHE A 132 -11.41 -22.38 5.06
C PHE A 132 -11.20 -23.83 5.51
N ALA A 133 -11.77 -24.24 6.65
CA ALA A 133 -11.70 -25.61 7.15
C ALA A 133 -12.29 -26.63 6.16
N GLN A 134 -13.15 -26.19 5.25
CA GLN A 134 -13.77 -27.02 4.22
C GLN A 134 -12.93 -27.18 2.94
N GLN A 135 -11.78 -26.50 2.85
CA GLN A 135 -10.92 -26.47 1.67
C GLN A 135 -9.43 -26.79 1.99
N PRO A 136 -9.15 -27.90 2.70
CA PRO A 136 -7.78 -28.22 3.12
C PRO A 136 -6.84 -28.52 1.93
N ASN A 137 -7.37 -28.94 0.79
CA ASN A 137 -6.57 -29.17 -0.41
C ASN A 137 -6.12 -27.87 -1.09
N ARG A 138 -6.88 -26.79 -0.93
CA ARG A 138 -6.58 -25.48 -1.52
C ARG A 138 -5.74 -24.62 -0.58
N PHE A 139 -6.00 -24.70 0.70
CA PHE A 139 -5.38 -23.93 1.76
C PHE A 139 -4.89 -24.83 2.90
N PRO A 140 -3.88 -25.69 2.66
CA PRO A 140 -3.49 -26.75 3.62
C PRO A 140 -3.02 -26.20 4.97
N GLU A 141 -2.34 -25.08 5.01
CA GLU A 141 -1.87 -24.42 6.23
C GLU A 141 -3.00 -23.63 6.89
N MET A 142 -3.61 -22.71 6.14
CA MET A 142 -4.65 -21.79 6.65
C MET A 142 -5.92 -22.50 7.10
N SER A 143 -6.23 -23.71 6.57
CA SER A 143 -7.41 -24.48 7.01
C SER A 143 -7.29 -25.00 8.44
N GLN A 144 -6.10 -24.95 9.01
CA GLN A 144 -5.79 -25.36 10.39
C GLN A 144 -5.68 -24.17 11.35
N ASP A 145 -5.74 -22.94 10.82
CA ASP A 145 -5.70 -21.73 11.63
C ASP A 145 -6.99 -21.56 12.45
N GLN A 146 -6.92 -20.67 13.45
CA GLN A 146 -8.06 -20.41 14.29
C GLN A 146 -9.28 -19.96 13.47
N ASN A 147 -10.37 -20.68 13.63
CA ASN A 147 -11.66 -20.27 13.07
C ASN A 147 -12.20 -19.07 13.86
N ILE A 148 -12.47 -17.97 13.16
CA ILE A 148 -12.99 -16.72 13.72
C ILE A 148 -14.48 -16.52 13.41
N GLY A 149 -15.19 -17.58 13.08
CA GLY A 149 -16.62 -17.52 12.78
C GLY A 149 -16.94 -17.19 11.33
N ASN A 150 -18.20 -16.84 11.09
CA ASN A 150 -18.79 -16.62 9.77
C ASN A 150 -18.76 -15.12 9.44
N GLY A 151 -17.88 -14.40 9.34
CA GLY A 151 -17.75 -13.03 8.79
C GLY A 151 -18.86 -12.00 9.09
N GLY A 152 -19.97 -12.40 9.65
CA GLY A 152 -21.05 -11.49 10.06
C GLY A 152 -20.93 -11.07 11.53
N GLU A 153 -20.49 -12.01 12.36
CA GLU A 153 -20.21 -11.79 13.78
C GLU A 153 -18.95 -12.62 14.12
N PRO A 154 -17.77 -12.01 14.07
CA PRO A 154 -16.55 -12.69 14.46
C PRO A 154 -16.53 -12.96 15.98
N ASP A 155 -16.09 -14.15 16.37
CA ASP A 155 -15.92 -14.57 17.77
C ASP A 155 -14.71 -13.91 18.43
#